data_103016fa3355d39401f8de2231a557c5
#
_entry.id   103016fa3355d39401f8de2231a557c5
#
_cell.length_a   1.000
_cell.length_b   1.000
_cell.length_c   1.000
_cell.angle_alpha   90.00
_cell.angle_beta   90.00
_cell.angle_gamma   90.00
#
_symmetry.space_group_name_H-M   'P 1'
#
loop_
_entity.id
_entity.type
_entity.pdbx_description
1 polymer ?
#
loop_
_entity_poly.entity_id
_entity_poly.type
_entity_poly.pdbx_seq_one_letter_code
_entity_poly.pdbx_strand_id
1 'polypeptide(L)' 'ARLHDYWTKDPRGLAQWADKPHPWTELYHHLLKYLPDEIAKRTAAQWFHDTKGYWPGDQKGHNPTGPG' A
#
# COMPACT_ATOMS: atom_id res chain seq x y z
N ALA A 1 -7.98 12.97 -12.43
CA ALA A 1 -7.94 12.11 -11.26
C ALA A 1 -6.55 12.15 -10.64
N ARG A 2 -6.49 12.01 -9.35
CA ARG A 2 -5.23 12.05 -8.64
C ARG A 2 -4.70 10.65 -8.39
N LEU A 3 -3.39 10.53 -8.42
CA LEU A 3 -2.75 9.25 -8.21
C LEU A 3 -3.13 8.65 -6.85
N HIS A 4 -3.14 9.47 -5.81
CA HIS A 4 -3.55 9.03 -4.49
C HIS A 4 -4.96 8.45 -4.49
N ASP A 5 -5.90 9.14 -5.12
CA ASP A 5 -7.29 8.69 -5.15
C ASP A 5 -7.43 7.40 -5.94
N TYR A 6 -6.70 7.27 -7.04
CA TYR A 6 -6.73 6.06 -7.82
C TYR A 6 -6.30 4.86 -6.99
N TRP A 7 -5.21 5.00 -6.23
CA TRP A 7 -4.66 3.88 -5.47
C TRP A 7 -5.39 3.60 -4.16
N THR A 8 -6.08 4.60 -3.60
CA THR A 8 -6.70 4.44 -2.27
C THR A 8 -8.22 4.37 -2.31
N LYS A 9 -8.85 4.80 -3.38
CA LYS A 9 -10.31 4.88 -3.47
C LYS A 9 -10.90 4.23 -4.68
N ASP A 10 -10.23 4.30 -5.82
CA ASP A 10 -10.75 3.74 -7.06
C ASP A 10 -10.68 2.21 -7.00
N PRO A 11 -11.79 1.51 -7.23
CA PRO A 11 -11.79 0.04 -7.19
C PRO A 11 -10.75 -0.61 -8.09
N ARG A 12 -10.45 0.02 -9.23
CA ARG A 12 -9.45 -0.53 -10.15
C ARG A 12 -8.05 -0.44 -9.56
N GLY A 13 -7.75 0.65 -8.87
CA GLY A 13 -6.46 0.78 -8.20
C GLY A 13 -6.37 -0.13 -7.00
N LEU A 14 -7.41 -0.19 -6.21
CA LEU A 14 -7.45 -1.04 -5.02
C LEU A 14 -7.30 -2.52 -5.37
N ALA A 15 -7.88 -2.95 -6.48
CA ALA A 15 -7.79 -4.35 -6.90
C ALA A 15 -6.36 -4.78 -7.20
N GLN A 16 -5.46 -3.84 -7.43
CA GLN A 16 -4.08 -4.16 -7.75
C GLN A 16 -3.21 -4.42 -6.53
N TRP A 17 -3.66 -4.04 -5.34
CA TRP A 17 -2.84 -4.25 -4.16
C TRP A 17 -3.64 -4.60 -2.90
N ALA A 18 -4.80 -3.99 -2.70
CA ALA A 18 -5.51 -4.10 -1.42
C ALA A 18 -5.96 -5.52 -1.10
N ASP A 19 -6.31 -6.29 -2.11
CA ASP A 19 -6.79 -7.66 -1.95
C ASP A 19 -5.70 -8.72 -2.09
N LYS A 20 -4.45 -8.29 -2.27
CA LYS A 20 -3.35 -9.23 -2.46
C LYS A 20 -2.87 -9.77 -1.11
N PRO A 21 -2.19 -10.93 -1.09
CA PRO A 21 -1.67 -11.50 0.16
C PRO A 21 -0.71 -10.58 0.89
N HIS A 22 0.04 -9.76 0.15
CA HIS A 22 0.96 -8.80 0.73
C HIS A 22 0.65 -7.40 0.20
N PRO A 23 -0.41 -6.78 0.69
CA PRO A 23 -0.90 -5.53 0.09
C PRO A 23 0.12 -4.40 0.11
N TRP A 24 0.84 -4.19 1.22
CA TRP A 24 1.83 -3.12 1.27
C TRP A 24 2.93 -3.35 0.22
N THR A 25 3.41 -4.58 0.10
CA THR A 25 4.46 -4.91 -0.85
C THR A 25 4.01 -4.68 -2.28
N GLU A 26 2.78 -5.05 -2.59
CA GLU A 26 2.24 -4.82 -3.93
C GLU A 26 2.14 -3.34 -4.23
N LEU A 27 1.63 -2.55 -3.28
CA LEU A 27 1.52 -1.11 -3.47
C LEU A 27 2.91 -0.48 -3.62
N TYR A 28 3.85 -0.88 -2.79
CA TYR A 28 5.21 -0.41 -2.87
C TYR A 28 5.82 -0.68 -4.25
N HIS A 29 5.66 -1.89 -4.78
CA HIS A 29 6.18 -2.24 -6.10
C HIS A 29 5.57 -1.38 -7.20
N HIS A 30 4.29 -1.10 -7.12
CA HIS A 30 3.65 -0.22 -8.10
C HIS A 30 4.23 1.18 -8.02
N LEU A 31 4.44 1.69 -6.82
CA LEU A 31 4.96 3.04 -6.64
C LEU A 31 6.41 3.18 -7.07
N LEU A 32 7.19 2.10 -7.03
CA LEU A 32 8.58 2.13 -7.47
C LEU A 32 8.72 2.55 -8.94
N LYS A 33 7.68 2.40 -9.71
CA LYS A 33 7.70 2.82 -11.12
C LYS A 33 7.71 4.34 -11.25
N TYR A 34 7.32 5.05 -10.21
CA TYR A 34 7.16 6.50 -10.25
C TYR A 34 8.01 7.23 -9.23
N LEU A 35 8.42 6.58 -8.17
CA LEU A 35 9.05 7.22 -7.02
C LEU A 35 10.34 6.50 -6.64
N PRO A 36 11.32 7.24 -6.08
CA PRO A 36 12.51 6.61 -5.50
C PRO A 36 12.14 5.63 -4.39
N ASP A 37 13.02 4.69 -4.11
CA ASP A 37 12.76 3.62 -3.15
C ASP A 37 12.26 4.11 -1.80
N GLU A 38 12.98 5.05 -1.19
CA GLU A 38 12.59 5.54 0.14
C GLU A 38 11.25 6.25 0.12
N ILE A 39 10.99 7.01 -0.92
CA ILE A 39 9.73 7.72 -1.05
C ILE A 39 8.60 6.71 -1.32
N ALA A 40 8.88 5.72 -2.15
CA ALA A 40 7.88 4.69 -2.44
C ALA A 40 7.48 3.93 -1.19
N LYS A 41 8.45 3.57 -0.34
CA LYS A 41 8.16 2.89 0.92
C LYS A 41 7.27 3.72 1.84
N ARG A 42 7.62 4.98 1.99
CA ARG A 42 6.88 5.90 2.85
C ARG A 42 5.48 6.14 2.31
N THR A 43 5.38 6.37 1.02
CA THR A 43 4.11 6.62 0.37
C THR A 43 3.22 5.38 0.45
N ALA A 44 3.78 4.21 0.22
CA ALA A 44 3.03 2.96 0.32
C ALA A 44 2.45 2.77 1.72
N ALA A 45 3.25 3.06 2.75
CA ALA A 45 2.77 2.94 4.12
C ALA A 45 1.64 3.92 4.41
N GLN A 46 1.77 5.17 3.95
CA GLN A 46 0.74 6.18 4.15
C GLN A 46 -0.56 5.81 3.44
N TRP A 47 -0.45 5.39 2.19
CA TRP A 47 -1.64 5.03 1.42
C TRP A 47 -2.28 3.76 1.91
N PHE A 48 -1.48 2.81 2.39
CA PHE A 48 -2.00 1.62 3.05
C PHE A 48 -2.85 2.04 4.26
N HIS A 49 -2.31 2.91 5.10
CA HIS A 49 -3.02 3.42 6.27
C HIS A 49 -4.30 4.15 5.86
N ASP A 50 -4.23 4.98 4.84
CA ASP A 50 -5.40 5.73 4.37
C ASP A 50 -6.51 4.80 3.90
N THR A 51 -6.15 3.65 3.36
CA THR A 51 -7.13 2.70 2.82
C THR A 51 -7.64 1.74 3.89
N LYS A 52 -6.73 1.21 4.69
CA LYS A 52 -7.04 0.12 5.64
C LYS A 52 -7.37 0.60 7.04
N GLY A 53 -6.92 1.80 7.42
CA GLY A 53 -7.17 2.32 8.75
C GLY A 53 -6.15 1.92 9.80
N TYR A 54 -5.10 1.21 9.41
CA TYR A 54 -3.99 0.86 10.30
C TYR A 54 -2.70 0.84 9.52
N TRP A 55 -1.58 0.90 10.23
CA TRP A 55 -0.27 0.90 9.58
C TRP A 55 0.15 -0.52 9.19
N PRO A 56 0.99 -0.68 8.15
CA PRO A 56 1.35 -2.01 7.67
C PRO A 56 1.95 -2.94 8.71
N GLY A 57 2.64 -2.43 9.69
CA GLY A 57 3.25 -3.26 10.71
C GLY A 57 2.42 -3.51 11.95
N ASP A 58 1.20 -2.96 12.01
CA ASP A 58 0.39 -2.98 13.22
C ASP A 58 -0.63 -4.09 13.29
N GLN A 59 -0.72 -4.93 12.29
CA GLN A 59 -1.71 -6.00 12.28
C GLN A 59 -1.22 -7.20 13.05
N LYS A 60 -1.51 -7.22 14.32
CA LYS A 60 -1.10 -8.33 15.15
C LYS A 60 -1.76 -9.62 14.67
N GLY A 61 -0.95 -10.62 14.45
CA GLY A 61 -1.45 -11.90 14.00
C GLY A 61 -1.79 -11.97 12.52
N HIS A 62 -1.75 -10.86 11.83
CA HIS A 62 -2.10 -10.82 10.41
C HIS A 62 -0.90 -10.57 9.52
N ASN A 63 0.14 -9.98 10.07
CA ASN A 63 1.33 -9.68 9.30
C ASN A 63 2.57 -9.95 10.16
N PRO A 64 2.84 -11.21 10.42
CA PRO A 64 3.92 -11.59 11.34
C PRO A 64 5.31 -11.25 10.83
N THR A 65 5.46 -11.03 9.55
CA THR A 65 6.77 -10.80 8.95
C THR A 65 6.99 -9.36 8.54
N GLY A 66 6.33 -8.43 9.20
CA GLY A 66 6.49 -7.02 8.89
C GLY A 66 5.54 -6.57 7.81
N PRO A 67 5.92 -5.52 7.05
CA PRO A 67 4.97 -4.90 6.12
C PRO A 67 4.54 -5.77 4.95
N GLY A 68 5.17 -6.86 4.75
CA GLY A 68 4.85 -7.77 3.64
C GLY A 68 3.61 -8.59 3.86
#